data_014366b27c91e74688bdce0e16c3d7fa
#
_entry.id   014366b27c91e74688bdce0e16c3d7fa
#
_cell.length_a   1.000
_cell.length_b   1.000
_cell.length_c   1.000
_cell.angle_alpha   90.00
_cell.angle_beta   90.00
_cell.angle_gamma   90.00
#
_symmetry.space_group_name_H-M   'P 1'
#
loop_
_entity.id
_entity.type
_entity.pdbx_description
1 polymer ?
#
loop_
_entity_poly.entity_id
_entity_poly.type
_entity_poly.pdbx_seq_one_letter_code
_entity_poly.pdbx_strand_id
1 'polypeptide(L)'
;MWSIIHWYKPDMTYSIFQINSKKTVFSAQNILLRRSFLILSLLLSVTANYADNVDFNTALRIARTYVNISKTAAQNVKTRATATATQRPYYVFNDDAGKGFVVIAGDDKMGRVLAYSKEASIDMANLNPEARYLFDSYRQV
;
A
#
# COMPACT_ATOMS: atom_id res chain seq x y z
N MET A 1 -79.14 39.80 -29.66
CA MET A 1 -77.75 40.28 -29.57
C MET A 1 -76.97 39.29 -28.65
N TRP A 2 -76.32 38.32 -29.25
CA TRP A 2 -75.64 37.23 -28.54
C TRP A 2 -74.16 37.53 -28.53
N SER A 3 -73.56 37.69 -27.36
CA SER A 3 -72.12 37.90 -27.16
C SER A 3 -71.45 36.52 -26.92
N ILE A 4 -70.66 36.06 -27.87
CA ILE A 4 -69.91 34.82 -27.75
C ILE A 4 -68.66 35.15 -26.96
N ILE A 5 -68.59 34.72 -25.70
CA ILE A 5 -67.38 34.78 -24.88
C ILE A 5 -66.50 33.61 -25.34
N HIS A 6 -65.42 33.96 -26.04
CA HIS A 6 -64.40 32.98 -26.46
C HIS A 6 -63.48 32.67 -25.25
N TRP A 7 -63.67 31.53 -24.62
CA TRP A 7 -62.74 31.05 -23.58
C TRP A 7 -61.44 30.64 -24.25
N TYR A 8 -60.41 31.48 -24.07
CA TYR A 8 -59.04 31.12 -24.42
C TYR A 8 -58.56 30.08 -23.42
N LYS A 9 -58.37 28.80 -23.85
CA LYS A 9 -57.66 27.77 -23.09
C LYS A 9 -56.18 28.03 -23.27
N PRO A 10 -55.42 28.42 -22.23
CA PRO A 10 -53.97 28.45 -22.33
C PRO A 10 -53.48 27.04 -22.47
N ASP A 11 -52.60 26.83 -23.44
CA ASP A 11 -52.08 25.58 -23.94
C ASP A 11 -51.54 24.68 -22.81
N MET A 12 -52.29 23.65 -22.52
CA MET A 12 -51.88 22.56 -21.64
C MET A 12 -50.62 21.84 -22.16
N THR A 13 -50.37 21.92 -23.47
CA THR A 13 -49.22 21.40 -24.17
C THR A 13 -47.88 22.05 -23.72
N TYR A 14 -47.93 23.36 -23.41
CA TYR A 14 -46.75 24.10 -22.98
C TYR A 14 -46.28 23.68 -21.59
N SER A 15 -47.19 23.37 -20.72
CA SER A 15 -46.92 22.91 -19.37
C SER A 15 -46.31 21.52 -19.35
N ILE A 16 -46.76 20.57 -20.20
CA ILE A 16 -46.25 19.22 -20.31
C ILE A 16 -44.83 19.19 -20.90
N PHE A 17 -44.56 20.07 -21.87
CA PHE A 17 -43.22 20.18 -22.48
C PHE A 17 -42.17 20.68 -21.47
N GLN A 18 -42.52 21.66 -20.63
CA GLN A 18 -41.64 22.19 -19.58
C GLN A 18 -41.34 21.14 -18.49
N ILE A 19 -42.31 20.30 -18.13
CA ILE A 19 -42.11 19.25 -17.11
C ILE A 19 -41.20 18.13 -17.66
N ASN A 20 -41.34 17.75 -18.91
CA ASN A 20 -40.51 16.72 -19.53
C ASN A 20 -39.06 17.19 -19.75
N SER A 21 -38.85 18.46 -20.12
CA SER A 21 -37.50 19.00 -20.28
C SER A 21 -36.73 19.03 -18.96
N LYS A 22 -37.39 19.41 -17.87
CA LYS A 22 -36.76 19.40 -16.52
C LYS A 22 -36.43 17.98 -16.04
N LYS A 23 -37.29 16.99 -16.31
CA LYS A 23 -37.00 15.60 -15.95
C LYS A 23 -35.83 15.01 -16.71
N THR A 24 -35.67 15.29 -17.99
CA THR A 24 -34.55 14.82 -18.80
C THR A 24 -33.22 15.43 -18.40
N VAL A 25 -33.18 16.72 -18.07
CA VAL A 25 -31.99 17.42 -17.59
C VAL A 25 -31.54 16.87 -16.22
N PHE A 26 -32.51 16.68 -15.31
CA PHE A 26 -32.22 16.15 -13.97
C PHE A 26 -31.69 14.68 -14.04
N SER A 27 -32.22 13.88 -14.94
CA SER A 27 -31.73 12.51 -15.20
C SER A 27 -30.31 12.51 -15.77
N ALA A 28 -30.00 13.37 -16.73
CA ALA A 28 -28.68 13.47 -17.32
C ALA A 28 -27.61 13.92 -16.32
N GLN A 29 -27.92 14.88 -15.46
CA GLN A 29 -27.03 15.33 -14.40
C GLN A 29 -26.69 14.21 -13.40
N ASN A 30 -27.68 13.41 -13.03
CA ASN A 30 -27.45 12.26 -12.13
C ASN A 30 -26.55 11.18 -12.76
N ILE A 31 -26.67 10.97 -14.06
CA ILE A 31 -25.80 10.02 -14.78
C ILE A 31 -24.36 10.52 -14.85
N LEU A 32 -24.17 11.83 -15.12
CA LEU A 32 -22.84 12.44 -15.14
C LEU A 32 -22.18 12.41 -13.76
N LEU A 33 -22.92 12.74 -12.70
CA LEU A 33 -22.43 12.68 -11.33
C LEU A 33 -22.04 11.25 -10.92
N ARG A 34 -22.83 10.24 -11.25
CA ARG A 34 -22.51 8.84 -10.99
C ARG A 34 -21.27 8.39 -11.74
N ARG A 35 -21.10 8.78 -13.00
CA ARG A 35 -19.90 8.46 -13.79
C ARG A 35 -18.67 9.16 -13.24
N SER A 36 -18.75 10.41 -12.86
CA SER A 36 -17.65 11.15 -12.23
C SER A 36 -17.24 10.54 -10.89
N PHE A 37 -18.22 10.08 -10.10
CA PHE A 37 -17.94 9.42 -8.82
C PHE A 37 -17.22 8.07 -8.99
N LEU A 38 -17.59 7.30 -10.02
CA LEU A 38 -16.91 6.04 -10.35
C LEU A 38 -15.47 6.28 -10.83
N ILE A 39 -15.23 7.30 -11.65
CA ILE A 39 -13.88 7.65 -12.10
C ILE A 39 -13.03 8.14 -10.93
N LEU A 40 -13.58 8.99 -10.06
CA LEU A 40 -12.90 9.48 -8.87
C LEU A 40 -12.57 8.33 -7.89
N SER A 41 -13.49 7.40 -7.68
CA SER A 41 -13.28 6.21 -6.87
C SER A 41 -12.16 5.32 -7.43
N LEU A 42 -12.10 5.15 -8.76
CA LEU A 42 -11.05 4.40 -9.42
C LEU A 42 -9.67 5.07 -9.30
N LEU A 43 -9.62 6.41 -9.38
CA LEU A 43 -8.39 7.18 -9.20
C LEU A 43 -7.87 7.12 -7.75
N LEU A 44 -8.74 7.09 -6.75
CA LEU A 44 -8.33 6.95 -5.35
C LEU A 44 -7.80 5.55 -5.01
N SER A 45 -8.18 4.51 -5.75
CA SER A 45 -7.71 3.14 -5.50
C SER A 45 -6.27 2.88 -5.98
N VAL A 46 -5.70 3.74 -6.80
CA VAL A 46 -4.34 3.56 -7.36
C VAL A 46 -3.22 3.99 -6.39
N THR A 47 -3.53 4.72 -5.32
CA THR A 47 -2.50 5.30 -4.43
C THR A 47 -1.99 4.38 -3.33
N ALA A 48 -2.45 3.14 -3.24
CA ALA A 48 -2.22 2.27 -2.07
C ALA A 48 -1.02 1.31 -2.18
N ASN A 49 -0.17 1.41 -3.21
CA ASN A 49 0.93 0.46 -3.41
C ASN A 49 2.32 1.10 -3.28
N TYR A 50 2.50 2.02 -2.35
CA TYR A 50 3.85 2.41 -1.97
C TYR A 50 4.42 1.33 -1.04
N ALA A 51 5.61 0.82 -1.39
CA ALA A 51 6.39 -0.01 -0.49
C ALA A 51 6.66 0.78 0.77
N ASP A 52 6.29 0.25 1.91
CA ASP A 52 6.59 0.88 3.18
C ASP A 52 7.93 0.34 3.69
N ASN A 53 8.81 1.27 4.08
CA ASN A 53 10.10 0.93 4.66
C ASN A 53 9.90 0.30 6.02
N VAL A 54 10.45 -0.88 6.20
CA VAL A 54 10.48 -1.57 7.49
C VAL A 54 11.57 -0.92 8.34
N ASP A 55 11.17 -0.25 9.43
CA ASP A 55 12.12 0.31 10.38
C ASP A 55 12.78 -0.78 11.25
N PHE A 56 13.94 -0.45 11.85
CA PHE A 56 14.70 -1.38 12.66
C PHE A 56 13.92 -1.97 13.84
N ASN A 57 13.07 -1.19 14.51
CA ASN A 57 12.31 -1.67 15.67
C ASN A 57 11.23 -2.66 15.25
N THR A 58 10.59 -2.41 14.11
CA THR A 58 9.64 -3.33 13.50
C THR A 58 10.33 -4.62 13.07
N ALA A 59 11.48 -4.53 12.39
CA ALA A 59 12.28 -5.70 12.01
C ALA A 59 12.71 -6.51 13.24
N LEU A 60 13.19 -5.86 14.29
CA LEU A 60 13.60 -6.50 15.55
C LEU A 60 12.41 -7.19 16.25
N ARG A 61 11.23 -6.58 16.26
CA ARG A 61 10.03 -7.17 16.83
C ARG A 61 9.63 -8.45 16.09
N ILE A 62 9.73 -8.46 14.77
CA ILE A 62 9.48 -9.63 13.94
C ILE A 62 10.55 -10.68 14.21
N ALA A 63 11.84 -10.31 14.23
CA ALA A 63 12.95 -11.21 14.45
C ALA A 63 12.87 -12.00 15.75
N ARG A 64 12.38 -11.36 16.84
CA ARG A 64 12.16 -11.99 18.14
C ARG A 64 11.13 -13.10 18.16
N THR A 65 10.32 -13.25 17.13
CA THR A 65 9.40 -14.38 17.00
C THR A 65 10.09 -15.62 16.44
N TYR A 66 11.29 -15.48 15.87
CA TYR A 66 12.05 -16.56 15.25
C TYR A 66 13.29 -16.96 16.06
N VAL A 67 13.98 -15.98 16.62
CA VAL A 67 15.23 -16.16 17.35
C VAL A 67 15.22 -15.38 18.66
N ASN A 68 15.98 -15.85 19.65
CA ASN A 68 16.08 -15.19 20.94
C ASN A 68 17.10 -14.05 20.87
N ILE A 69 16.63 -12.82 20.95
CA ILE A 69 17.46 -11.62 20.85
C ILE A 69 17.27 -10.77 22.11
N SER A 70 18.32 -10.63 22.95
CA SER A 70 18.30 -9.74 24.08
C SER A 70 18.29 -8.27 23.65
N LYS A 71 17.90 -7.38 24.57
CA LYS A 71 17.92 -5.94 24.31
C LYS A 71 19.35 -5.41 24.05
N THR A 72 20.34 -6.04 24.64
CA THR A 72 21.75 -5.63 24.56
C THR A 72 22.35 -6.00 23.20
N ALA A 73 22.04 -7.19 22.67
CA ALA A 73 22.50 -7.63 21.35
C ALA A 73 21.90 -6.80 20.22
N ALA A 74 20.65 -6.35 20.37
CA ALA A 74 19.98 -5.50 19.39
C ALA A 74 20.70 -4.14 19.19
N GLN A 75 21.40 -3.63 20.18
CA GLN A 75 22.20 -2.39 20.09
C GLN A 75 23.55 -2.59 19.38
N ASN A 76 24.06 -3.83 19.35
CA ASN A 76 25.38 -4.16 18.79
C ASN A 76 25.30 -4.65 17.33
N VAL A 77 24.12 -4.70 16.72
CA VAL A 77 24.01 -4.94 15.28
C VAL A 77 24.55 -3.71 14.55
N LYS A 78 25.87 -3.62 14.48
CA LYS A 78 26.58 -2.76 13.54
C LYS A 78 26.31 -3.31 12.15
N THR A 79 25.12 -3.04 11.65
CA THR A 79 24.89 -3.07 10.22
C THR A 79 25.89 -2.10 9.63
N ARG A 80 26.85 -2.63 8.88
CA ARG A 80 27.81 -1.85 8.10
C ARG A 80 27.03 -1.10 7.01
N ALA A 81 26.30 -0.09 7.44
CA ALA A 81 25.66 0.86 6.58
C ALA A 81 26.66 1.98 6.35
N THR A 82 27.38 1.86 5.26
CA THR A 82 27.99 3.03 4.64
C THR A 82 26.86 3.77 3.97
N ALA A 83 26.64 4.98 4.43
CA ALA A 83 25.96 6.06 3.75
C ALA A 83 24.44 6.15 3.77
N THR A 84 24.07 7.38 3.97
CA THR A 84 22.84 8.08 3.61
C THR A 84 21.56 7.24 3.76
N ALA A 85 21.15 7.25 4.99
CA ALA A 85 19.97 6.60 5.50
C ALA A 85 18.74 6.89 4.69
N THR A 86 18.21 5.92 3.93
CA THR A 86 16.77 5.91 3.83
C THR A 86 16.19 4.53 3.55
N GLN A 87 16.96 3.59 3.04
CA GLN A 87 16.37 2.29 2.72
C GLN A 87 17.38 1.17 2.92
N ARG A 88 17.15 0.34 3.93
CA ARG A 88 17.95 -0.89 4.11
C ARG A 88 17.25 -2.02 3.39
N PRO A 89 17.91 -2.75 2.49
CA PRO A 89 17.28 -3.84 1.77
C PRO A 89 16.85 -4.98 2.69
N TYR A 90 17.58 -5.21 3.77
CA TYR A 90 17.26 -6.23 4.76
C TYR A 90 17.97 -5.98 6.11
N TYR A 91 17.51 -6.69 7.14
CA TYR A 91 18.10 -6.77 8.48
C TYR A 91 18.46 -8.22 8.79
N VAL A 92 19.63 -8.44 9.39
CA VAL A 92 20.07 -9.77 9.81
C VAL A 92 20.18 -9.78 11.33
N PHE A 93 19.56 -10.75 11.97
CA PHE A 93 19.61 -10.98 13.40
C PHE A 93 20.04 -12.40 13.69
N ASN A 94 21.05 -12.55 14.52
CA ASN A 94 21.46 -13.85 15.07
C ASN A 94 20.84 -14.06 16.45
N ASP A 95 20.60 -15.30 16.79
CA ASP A 95 20.26 -15.72 18.14
C ASP A 95 21.42 -15.45 19.10
N ASP A 96 21.12 -15.01 20.32
CA ASP A 96 22.14 -14.72 21.35
C ASP A 96 22.98 -15.94 21.73
N ALA A 97 22.43 -17.15 21.61
CA ALA A 97 23.14 -18.42 21.81
C ALA A 97 23.93 -18.89 20.58
N GLY A 98 23.88 -18.15 19.47
CA GLY A 98 24.54 -18.50 18.21
C GLY A 98 23.94 -19.72 17.49
N LYS A 99 22.72 -20.12 17.87
CA LYS A 99 22.05 -21.32 17.34
C LYS A 99 20.93 -21.01 16.33
N GLY A 100 20.88 -19.81 15.81
CA GLY A 100 19.89 -19.45 14.83
C GLY A 100 20.12 -18.08 14.25
N PHE A 101 19.45 -17.79 13.14
CA PHE A 101 19.38 -16.44 12.57
C PHE A 101 18.05 -16.21 11.88
N VAL A 102 17.73 -14.93 11.64
CA VAL A 102 16.62 -14.52 10.78
C VAL A 102 17.02 -13.31 9.96
N VAL A 103 16.58 -13.29 8.71
CA VAL A 103 16.72 -12.16 7.78
C VAL A 103 15.35 -11.58 7.53
N ILE A 104 15.17 -10.31 7.89
CA ILE A 104 13.94 -9.56 7.74
C ILE A 104 14.11 -8.59 6.57
N ALA A 105 13.12 -8.51 5.69
CA ALA A 105 13.09 -7.55 4.60
C ALA A 105 13.09 -6.11 5.12
N GLY A 106 13.78 -5.23 4.42
CA GLY A 106 13.73 -3.78 4.67
C GLY A 106 12.57 -3.08 3.98
N ASP A 107 11.85 -3.81 3.14
CA ASP A 107 10.70 -3.37 2.37
C ASP A 107 9.59 -4.42 2.48
N ASP A 108 8.36 -4.01 2.67
CA ASP A 108 7.21 -4.92 2.85
C ASP A 108 6.83 -5.68 1.56
N LYS A 109 7.24 -5.19 0.38
CA LYS A 109 7.03 -5.89 -0.91
C LYS A 109 7.82 -7.18 -1.05
N MET A 110 8.96 -7.30 -0.38
CA MET A 110 9.81 -8.49 -0.45
C MET A 110 9.29 -9.65 0.41
N GLY A 111 8.21 -9.44 1.17
CA GLY A 111 7.79 -10.34 2.22
C GLY A 111 8.53 -10.04 3.54
N ARG A 112 7.94 -10.40 4.67
CA ARG A 112 8.49 -9.99 5.98
C ARG A 112 9.76 -10.71 6.35
N VAL A 113 9.88 -12.01 6.04
CA VAL A 113 11.00 -12.87 6.39
C VAL A 113 11.58 -13.46 5.13
N LEU A 114 12.83 -13.12 4.86
CA LEU A 114 13.54 -13.59 3.66
C LEU A 114 14.20 -14.96 3.89
N ALA A 115 14.74 -15.18 5.09
CA ALA A 115 15.37 -16.45 5.47
C ALA A 115 15.38 -16.60 7.00
N TYR A 116 15.41 -17.83 7.50
CA TYR A 116 15.70 -18.11 8.89
C TYR A 116 16.29 -19.51 9.08
N SER A 117 17.03 -19.68 10.16
CA SER A 117 17.49 -20.97 10.65
C SER A 117 17.35 -21.01 12.16
N LYS A 118 17.11 -22.20 12.73
CA LYS A 118 17.10 -22.46 14.17
C LYS A 118 18.32 -23.24 14.64
N GLU A 119 19.22 -23.57 13.72
CA GLU A 119 20.33 -24.48 14.00
C GLU A 119 21.70 -23.82 13.89
N ALA A 120 21.82 -22.78 13.07
CA ALA A 120 23.11 -22.12 12.81
C ALA A 120 22.95 -20.61 12.76
N SER A 121 23.92 -19.87 13.28
CA SER A 121 24.07 -18.44 13.08
C SER A 121 24.65 -18.14 11.70
N ILE A 122 24.50 -16.91 11.26
CA ILE A 122 25.08 -16.44 10.01
C ILE A 122 26.18 -15.41 10.27
N ASP A 123 27.34 -15.60 9.67
CA ASP A 123 28.41 -14.62 9.67
C ASP A 123 28.45 -13.89 8.33
N MET A 124 28.01 -12.64 8.33
CA MET A 124 27.98 -11.80 7.13
C MET A 124 29.37 -11.48 6.55
N ALA A 125 30.44 -11.67 7.33
CA ALA A 125 31.81 -11.47 6.86
C ALA A 125 32.33 -12.70 6.08
N ASN A 126 31.87 -13.90 6.44
CA ASN A 126 32.35 -15.19 5.94
C ASN A 126 31.21 -15.99 5.26
N LEU A 127 30.42 -15.31 4.41
CA LEU A 127 29.40 -15.98 3.63
C LEU A 127 30.01 -16.85 2.54
N ASN A 128 29.44 -18.07 2.35
CA ASN A 128 29.73 -18.84 1.16
C ASN A 128 29.25 -18.13 -0.12
N PRO A 129 29.78 -18.52 -1.30
CA PRO A 129 29.44 -17.82 -2.56
C PRO A 129 27.96 -17.79 -2.86
N GLU A 130 27.21 -18.85 -2.57
CA GLU A 130 25.78 -18.98 -2.84
C GLU A 130 24.97 -18.01 -1.95
N ALA A 131 25.26 -17.98 -0.65
CA ALA A 131 24.63 -17.07 0.27
C ALA A 131 24.96 -15.61 -0.08
N ARG A 132 26.19 -15.32 -0.47
CA ARG A 132 26.61 -13.99 -0.91
C ARG A 132 25.80 -13.53 -2.12
N TYR A 133 25.66 -14.37 -3.11
CA TYR A 133 24.85 -14.09 -4.30
C TYR A 133 23.39 -13.77 -3.91
N LEU A 134 22.80 -14.57 -3.00
CA LEU A 134 21.44 -14.34 -2.51
C LEU A 134 21.30 -12.99 -1.82
N PHE A 135 22.21 -12.63 -0.91
CA PHE A 135 22.16 -11.34 -0.22
C PHE A 135 22.44 -10.15 -1.16
N ASP A 136 23.25 -10.34 -2.19
CA ASP A 136 23.48 -9.31 -3.19
C ASP A 136 22.23 -9.10 -4.08
N SER A 137 21.47 -10.17 -4.37
CA SER A 137 20.21 -10.05 -5.08
C SER A 137 19.15 -9.24 -4.30
N TYR A 138 19.11 -9.40 -2.98
CA TYR A 138 18.21 -8.59 -2.11
C TYR A 138 18.56 -7.11 -2.06
N ARG A 139 19.76 -6.71 -2.47
CA ARG A 139 20.19 -5.30 -2.53
C ARG A 139 19.76 -4.61 -3.83
N GLN A 140 19.33 -5.35 -4.84
CA GLN A 140 19.00 -4.85 -6.17
C GLN A 140 17.50 -4.60 -6.35
N VAL A 141 16.68 -4.94 -5.36
CA VAL A 141 15.24 -4.71 -5.33
C VAL A 141 14.94 -3.42 -4.59
#